data_d3b2d52ce3fc209063ebd10e6ecfb716
#
_entry.id   d3b2d52ce3fc209063ebd10e6ecfb716
#
_cell.length_a   1.000
_cell.length_b   1.000
_cell.length_c   1.000
_cell.angle_alpha   90.00
_cell.angle_beta   90.00
_cell.angle_gamma   90.00
#
_symmetry.space_group_name_H-M   'P 1'
#
loop_
_entity.id
_entity.type
_entity.pdbx_description
1 polymer ?
#
loop_
_entity_poly.entity_id
_entity_poly.type
_entity_poly.pdbx_seq_one_letter_code
_entity_poly.pdbx_strand_id
1 'polypeptide(L)'
;MEIRKIKAQTVCDTVKKLFTDCNYFIGKDIMCALETARDNESSPVGKSVLSQIIENDKIAAREEVPLCQDTGMAVLFVEYGDRVVIEDGSFDEAVNEGVRRAYIDGYLRKSVVNDPVFDRINTRDNTPAIIHTKIVSGNQIKITAGGKGFGSENMSQIKMLTPSKGIEGVKQFILDTVFQAGPNPCPPMIVGVGIGGTFERAAQLAKKATFRPIDSKNEDERYAQLEDELLTEINKMGFGPAGLGGNTTAIGVNIETSPTHIAGMPVAVNICCHAARHASATI
;
A
#
# COMPACT_ATOMS: atom_id res chain seq x y z
N MET A 1 -16.30 22.53 -23.74
CA MET A 1 -15.12 21.97 -23.06
C MET A 1 -14.60 20.81 -23.91
N GLU A 2 -13.32 20.81 -24.20
CA GLU A 2 -12.72 19.79 -25.04
C GLU A 2 -12.60 18.46 -24.29
N ILE A 3 -13.04 17.39 -24.93
CA ILE A 3 -12.92 16.01 -24.42
C ILE A 3 -11.59 15.46 -24.93
N ARG A 4 -10.75 15.00 -24.01
CA ARG A 4 -9.49 14.34 -24.34
C ARG A 4 -9.72 12.87 -24.61
N LYS A 5 -9.23 12.39 -25.74
CA LYS A 5 -9.24 10.98 -26.10
C LYS A 5 -7.89 10.34 -25.76
N ILE A 6 -7.93 9.23 -25.09
CA ILE A 6 -6.75 8.42 -24.73
C ILE A 6 -6.93 7.02 -25.29
N LYS A 7 -5.92 6.48 -25.92
CA LYS A 7 -5.95 5.10 -26.42
C LYS A 7 -5.85 4.10 -25.27
N ALA A 8 -6.59 3.00 -25.36
CA ALA A 8 -6.50 1.90 -24.41
C ALA A 8 -5.06 1.38 -24.28
N GLN A 9 -4.30 1.34 -25.39
CA GLN A 9 -2.88 0.94 -25.38
C GLN A 9 -2.02 1.85 -24.47
N THR A 10 -2.29 3.17 -24.42
CA THR A 10 -1.56 4.09 -23.53
C THR A 10 -1.80 3.74 -22.06
N VAL A 11 -3.04 3.40 -21.70
CA VAL A 11 -3.37 2.92 -20.34
C VAL A 11 -2.63 1.63 -20.04
N CYS A 12 -2.70 0.66 -20.93
CA CYS A 12 -2.04 -0.64 -20.81
C CYS A 12 -0.52 -0.48 -20.58
N ASP A 13 0.16 0.29 -21.43
CA ASP A 13 1.62 0.48 -21.34
C ASP A 13 2.02 1.22 -20.07
N THR A 14 1.21 2.21 -19.65
CA THR A 14 1.42 2.93 -18.40
C THR A 14 1.30 1.99 -17.20
N VAL A 15 0.23 1.19 -17.13
CA VAL A 15 0.00 0.23 -16.04
C VAL A 15 1.10 -0.83 -16.02
N LYS A 16 1.50 -1.39 -17.18
CA LYS A 16 2.62 -2.32 -17.28
C LYS A 16 3.88 -1.72 -16.65
N LYS A 17 4.23 -0.51 -17.06
CA LYS A 17 5.42 0.18 -16.55
C LYS A 17 5.35 0.40 -15.04
N LEU A 18 4.21 0.89 -14.52
CA LEU A 18 4.04 1.15 -13.10
C LEU A 18 4.24 -0.10 -12.23
N PHE A 19 3.68 -1.26 -12.65
CA PHE A 19 3.85 -2.51 -11.90
C PHE A 19 5.25 -3.09 -12.02
N THR A 20 5.91 -2.95 -13.15
CA THR A 20 7.32 -3.34 -13.31
C THR A 20 8.21 -2.47 -12.43
N ASP A 21 8.09 -1.15 -12.56
CA ASP A 21 8.93 -0.19 -11.84
C ASP A 21 8.77 -0.34 -10.31
N CYS A 22 7.53 -0.40 -9.80
CA CYS A 22 7.31 -0.47 -8.36
C CYS A 22 7.76 -1.81 -7.74
N ASN A 23 7.89 -2.87 -8.53
CA ASN A 23 8.41 -4.14 -8.05
C ASN A 23 9.94 -4.23 -8.12
N TYR A 24 10.62 -3.40 -8.92
CA TYR A 24 12.08 -3.40 -9.06
C TYR A 24 12.74 -2.27 -8.26
N PHE A 25 12.06 -1.13 -8.14
CA PHE A 25 12.61 0.07 -7.53
C PHE A 25 11.78 0.49 -6.32
N ILE A 26 12.36 0.35 -5.14
CA ILE A 26 11.71 0.85 -3.92
C ILE A 26 11.65 2.39 -3.92
N GLY A 27 10.61 2.97 -3.33
CA GLY A 27 10.47 4.43 -3.20
C GLY A 27 11.64 5.06 -2.44
N LYS A 28 12.03 6.28 -2.82
CA LYS A 28 13.12 6.99 -2.15
C LYS A 28 12.81 7.28 -0.68
N ASP A 29 11.56 7.58 -0.38
CA ASP A 29 11.06 7.79 0.98
C ASP A 29 11.24 6.55 1.86
N ILE A 30 10.92 5.36 1.33
CA ILE A 30 11.10 4.09 2.01
C ILE A 30 12.59 3.79 2.20
N MET A 31 13.41 3.94 1.17
CA MET A 31 14.85 3.71 1.26
C MET A 31 15.47 4.62 2.32
N CYS A 32 15.14 5.91 2.32
CA CYS A 32 15.64 6.88 3.30
C CYS A 32 15.23 6.51 4.73
N ALA A 33 13.98 6.06 4.91
CA ALA A 33 13.48 5.61 6.21
C ALA A 33 14.17 4.34 6.70
N LEU A 34 14.45 3.37 5.81
CA LEU A 34 15.19 2.16 6.14
C LEU A 34 16.65 2.47 6.53
N GLU A 35 17.31 3.38 5.81
CA GLU A 35 18.69 3.83 6.14
C GLU A 35 18.72 4.56 7.47
N THR A 36 17.76 5.45 7.72
CA THR A 36 17.63 6.16 9.01
C THR A 36 17.36 5.17 10.15
N ALA A 37 16.46 4.19 9.92
CA ALA A 37 16.16 3.15 10.89
C ALA A 37 17.40 2.31 11.23
N ARG A 38 18.19 1.90 10.21
CA ARG A 38 19.45 1.17 10.41
C ARG A 38 20.43 1.94 11.26
N ASP A 39 20.59 3.24 10.99
CA ASP A 39 21.58 4.06 11.67
C ASP A 39 21.22 4.30 13.15
N ASN A 40 19.92 4.35 13.45
CA ASN A 40 19.37 4.53 14.80
C ASN A 40 19.07 3.22 15.54
N GLU A 41 19.18 2.05 14.88
CA GLU A 41 18.88 0.76 15.51
C GLU A 41 19.95 0.40 16.55
N SER A 42 19.51 0.05 17.76
CA SER A 42 20.41 -0.33 18.87
C SER A 42 20.73 -1.82 18.90
N SER A 43 19.81 -2.66 18.36
CA SER A 43 20.02 -4.10 18.27
C SER A 43 21.03 -4.45 17.17
N PRO A 44 22.14 -5.12 17.45
CA PRO A 44 23.07 -5.56 16.40
C PRO A 44 22.40 -6.48 15.35
N VAL A 45 21.47 -7.34 15.79
CA VAL A 45 20.70 -8.19 14.90
C VAL A 45 19.75 -7.35 14.03
N GLY A 46 18.99 -6.44 14.63
CA GLY A 46 18.10 -5.52 13.91
C GLY A 46 18.86 -4.69 12.88
N LYS A 47 20.04 -4.16 13.25
CA LYS A 47 20.91 -3.40 12.33
C LYS A 47 21.39 -4.25 11.16
N SER A 48 21.77 -5.50 11.42
CA SER A 48 22.18 -6.45 10.37
C SER A 48 21.03 -6.74 9.41
N VAL A 49 19.82 -6.97 9.94
CA VAL A 49 18.63 -7.22 9.11
C VAL A 49 18.29 -6.02 8.23
N LEU A 50 18.28 -4.80 8.80
CA LEU A 50 18.04 -3.59 8.02
C LEU A 50 19.08 -3.40 6.91
N SER A 51 20.34 -3.71 7.19
CA SER A 51 21.41 -3.65 6.19
C SER A 51 21.18 -4.64 5.05
N GLN A 52 20.68 -5.85 5.35
CA GLN A 52 20.34 -6.87 4.34
C GLN A 52 19.14 -6.44 3.51
N ILE A 53 18.10 -5.85 4.12
CA ILE A 53 16.93 -5.31 3.40
C ILE A 53 17.38 -4.23 2.41
N ILE A 54 18.17 -3.26 2.87
CA ILE A 54 18.70 -2.17 2.03
C ILE A 54 19.54 -2.72 0.88
N GLU A 55 20.41 -3.69 1.14
CA GLU A 55 21.22 -4.31 0.10
C GLU A 55 20.37 -5.09 -0.91
N ASN A 56 19.34 -5.84 -0.44
CA ASN A 56 18.37 -6.49 -1.31
C ASN A 56 17.70 -5.50 -2.27
N ASP A 57 17.26 -4.35 -1.77
CA ASP A 57 16.59 -3.34 -2.58
C ASP A 57 17.55 -2.72 -3.61
N LYS A 58 18.83 -2.53 -3.25
CA LYS A 58 19.89 -2.08 -4.17
C LYS A 58 20.20 -3.13 -5.26
N ILE A 59 20.22 -4.40 -4.89
CA ILE A 59 20.42 -5.50 -5.84
C ILE A 59 19.22 -5.57 -6.81
N ALA A 60 18.00 -5.51 -6.29
CA ALA A 60 16.80 -5.54 -7.11
C ALA A 60 16.80 -4.43 -8.17
N ALA A 61 17.15 -3.19 -7.75
CA ALA A 61 17.23 -2.05 -8.66
C ALA A 61 18.37 -2.18 -9.69
N ARG A 62 19.53 -2.71 -9.29
CA ARG A 62 20.68 -2.87 -10.18
C ARG A 62 20.50 -3.96 -11.22
N GLU A 63 19.91 -5.09 -10.79
CA GLU A 63 19.72 -6.27 -11.64
C GLU A 63 18.37 -6.26 -12.37
N GLU A 64 17.51 -5.26 -12.10
CA GLU A 64 16.12 -5.17 -12.60
C GLU A 64 15.32 -6.45 -12.34
N VAL A 65 15.31 -6.89 -11.08
CA VAL A 65 14.58 -8.07 -10.61
C VAL A 65 13.62 -7.70 -9.46
N PRO A 66 12.57 -8.50 -9.21
CA PRO A 66 11.62 -8.20 -8.12
C PRO A 66 12.30 -8.14 -6.74
N LEU A 67 11.96 -7.10 -5.95
CA LEU A 67 12.50 -6.93 -4.58
C LEU A 67 12.08 -8.06 -3.61
N CYS A 68 11.01 -8.80 -3.91
CA CYS A 68 10.46 -9.82 -3.03
C CYS A 68 9.84 -10.94 -3.85
N GLN A 69 9.84 -12.17 -3.31
CA GLN A 69 9.15 -13.31 -3.91
C GLN A 69 7.63 -13.16 -3.94
N ASP A 70 7.03 -12.38 -3.02
CA ASP A 70 5.62 -12.00 -3.06
C ASP A 70 5.48 -10.64 -3.73
N THR A 71 5.20 -10.64 -5.03
CA THR A 71 4.97 -9.41 -5.81
C THR A 71 3.53 -8.90 -5.67
N GLY A 72 2.70 -9.59 -4.90
CA GLY A 72 1.39 -9.15 -4.43
C GLY A 72 0.27 -9.20 -5.47
N MET A 73 -0.91 -8.76 -5.03
CA MET A 73 -2.01 -8.42 -5.92
C MET A 73 -1.87 -6.99 -6.45
N ALA A 74 -2.26 -6.80 -7.70
CA ALA A 74 -2.31 -5.49 -8.33
C ALA A 74 -3.45 -4.65 -7.73
N VAL A 75 -3.10 -3.51 -7.13
CA VAL A 75 -4.07 -2.53 -6.60
C VAL A 75 -3.80 -1.18 -7.24
N LEU A 76 -4.85 -0.53 -7.72
CA LEU A 76 -4.77 0.78 -8.35
C LEU A 76 -5.76 1.76 -7.69
N PHE A 77 -5.28 2.99 -7.45
CA PHE A 77 -6.10 4.15 -7.16
C PHE A 77 -6.05 5.08 -8.37
N VAL A 78 -7.20 5.33 -8.97
CA VAL A 78 -7.34 6.07 -10.22
C VAL A 78 -8.15 7.34 -9.96
N GLU A 79 -7.56 8.50 -10.26
CA GLU A 79 -8.28 9.76 -10.40
C GLU A 79 -8.56 9.95 -11.88
N TYR A 80 -9.83 9.72 -12.27
CA TYR A 80 -10.27 9.73 -13.67
C TYR A 80 -10.95 11.06 -13.98
N GLY A 81 -10.36 11.83 -14.88
CA GLY A 81 -10.91 13.11 -15.31
C GLY A 81 -12.27 12.96 -16.02
N ASP A 82 -13.24 13.78 -15.63
CA ASP A 82 -14.60 13.79 -16.20
C ASP A 82 -14.68 14.18 -17.70
N ARG A 83 -13.54 14.62 -18.28
CA ARG A 83 -13.40 14.96 -19.69
C ARG A 83 -12.42 14.06 -20.43
N VAL A 84 -12.31 12.81 -19.99
CA VAL A 84 -11.49 11.80 -20.67
C VAL A 84 -12.39 10.70 -21.20
N VAL A 85 -12.09 10.22 -22.40
CA VAL A 85 -12.72 9.06 -23.03
C VAL A 85 -11.62 8.10 -23.51
N ILE A 86 -11.76 6.84 -23.23
CA ILE A 86 -10.94 5.80 -23.85
C ILE A 86 -11.50 5.52 -25.26
N GLU A 87 -10.65 5.70 -26.27
CA GLU A 87 -11.09 5.78 -27.66
C GLU A 87 -11.38 4.41 -28.30
N ASP A 88 -10.61 3.39 -27.94
CA ASP A 88 -10.54 2.12 -28.67
C ASP A 88 -10.58 0.90 -27.75
N GLY A 89 -11.35 0.98 -26.66
CA GLY A 89 -11.49 -0.13 -25.71
C GLY A 89 -12.08 0.29 -24.38
N SER A 90 -11.99 -0.61 -23.41
CA SER A 90 -12.38 -0.37 -22.02
C SER A 90 -11.18 0.00 -21.17
N PHE A 91 -11.35 0.98 -20.26
CA PHE A 91 -10.32 1.33 -19.29
C PHE A 91 -9.95 0.13 -18.41
N ASP A 92 -10.96 -0.60 -17.94
CA ASP A 92 -10.78 -1.77 -17.07
C ASP A 92 -10.01 -2.90 -17.78
N GLU A 93 -10.35 -3.20 -19.03
CA GLU A 93 -9.64 -4.19 -19.83
C GLU A 93 -8.20 -3.77 -20.11
N ALA A 94 -7.97 -2.49 -20.40
CA ALA A 94 -6.62 -1.96 -20.64
C ALA A 94 -5.74 -2.03 -19.38
N VAL A 95 -6.31 -1.75 -18.19
CA VAL A 95 -5.63 -1.92 -16.90
C VAL A 95 -5.26 -3.39 -16.68
N ASN A 96 -6.22 -4.31 -16.84
CA ASN A 96 -5.97 -5.74 -16.64
C ASN A 96 -4.95 -6.30 -17.63
N GLU A 97 -4.97 -5.83 -18.90
CA GLU A 97 -3.95 -6.21 -19.88
C GLU A 97 -2.55 -5.68 -19.49
N GLY A 98 -2.48 -4.45 -18.97
CA GLY A 98 -1.23 -3.89 -18.46
C GLY A 98 -0.66 -4.70 -17.29
N VAL A 99 -1.52 -5.10 -16.35
CA VAL A 99 -1.15 -6.00 -15.24
C VAL A 99 -0.66 -7.36 -15.77
N ARG A 100 -1.42 -7.99 -16.66
CA ARG A 100 -1.02 -9.27 -17.27
C ARG A 100 0.36 -9.21 -17.87
N ARG A 101 0.63 -8.18 -18.69
CA ARG A 101 1.94 -7.99 -19.32
C ARG A 101 3.04 -7.72 -18.30
N ALA A 102 2.78 -6.92 -17.27
CA ALA A 102 3.76 -6.65 -16.22
C ALA A 102 4.16 -7.95 -15.50
N TYR A 103 3.18 -8.78 -15.12
CA TYR A 103 3.44 -10.02 -14.38
C TYR A 103 4.06 -11.13 -15.22
N ILE A 104 3.83 -11.15 -16.54
CA ILE A 104 4.44 -12.10 -17.45
C ILE A 104 5.85 -11.65 -17.83
N ASP A 105 5.99 -10.47 -18.40
CA ASP A 105 7.24 -9.96 -18.98
C ASP A 105 8.24 -9.53 -17.88
N GLY A 106 7.74 -9.03 -16.74
CA GLY A 106 8.56 -8.64 -15.58
C GLY A 106 8.87 -9.78 -14.62
N TYR A 107 8.60 -11.05 -14.99
CA TYR A 107 8.86 -12.22 -14.14
C TYR A 107 8.28 -12.13 -12.73
N LEU A 108 7.15 -11.40 -12.58
CA LEU A 108 6.47 -11.26 -11.31
C LEU A 108 5.68 -12.51 -10.96
N ARG A 109 5.55 -12.80 -9.66
CA ARG A 109 4.83 -14.00 -9.19
C ARG A 109 3.32 -13.86 -9.39
N LYS A 110 2.71 -14.77 -10.15
CA LYS A 110 1.27 -14.86 -10.35
C LYS A 110 0.65 -15.57 -9.15
N SER A 111 -0.06 -14.84 -8.30
CA SER A 111 -0.59 -15.37 -7.02
C SER A 111 -2.12 -15.32 -6.93
N VAL A 112 -2.80 -14.79 -7.95
CA VAL A 112 -4.26 -14.68 -7.95
C VAL A 112 -4.90 -16.01 -8.33
N VAL A 113 -5.95 -16.38 -7.61
CA VAL A 113 -6.80 -17.54 -7.87
C VAL A 113 -8.21 -17.08 -8.26
N ASN A 114 -8.84 -17.79 -9.18
CA ASN A 114 -10.15 -17.43 -9.73
C ASN A 114 -11.29 -17.61 -8.73
N ASP A 115 -11.22 -18.64 -7.88
CA ASP A 115 -12.17 -18.89 -6.81
C ASP A 115 -11.46 -18.90 -5.47
N PRO A 116 -11.94 -18.13 -4.47
CA PRO A 116 -11.23 -18.00 -3.19
C PRO A 116 -11.42 -19.19 -2.25
N VAL A 117 -12.43 -20.03 -2.45
CA VAL A 117 -12.85 -21.06 -1.49
C VAL A 117 -12.71 -22.47 -2.02
N PHE A 118 -13.32 -22.77 -3.17
CA PHE A 118 -13.48 -24.15 -3.66
C PHE A 118 -12.33 -24.60 -4.55
N ASP A 119 -12.27 -24.14 -5.79
CA ASP A 119 -11.30 -24.65 -6.77
C ASP A 119 -9.93 -24.04 -6.65
N ARG A 120 -9.83 -22.77 -6.27
CA ARG A 120 -8.58 -22.01 -6.08
C ARG A 120 -7.56 -22.14 -7.22
N ILE A 121 -8.05 -22.23 -8.47
CA ILE A 121 -7.21 -22.35 -9.65
C ILE A 121 -6.51 -21.03 -9.92
N ASN A 122 -5.19 -21.04 -10.10
CA ASN A 122 -4.40 -19.85 -10.39
C ASN A 122 -4.77 -19.27 -11.76
N THR A 123 -4.96 -17.96 -11.85
CA THR A 123 -5.30 -17.24 -13.09
C THR A 123 -4.15 -17.23 -14.11
N ARG A 124 -2.93 -17.48 -13.67
CA ARG A 124 -1.68 -17.52 -14.43
C ARG A 124 -1.20 -16.19 -15.01
N ASP A 125 -1.91 -15.11 -14.74
CA ASP A 125 -1.59 -13.76 -15.25
C ASP A 125 -1.73 -12.67 -14.18
N ASN A 126 -2.10 -13.06 -12.95
CA ASN A 126 -2.30 -12.20 -11.78
C ASN A 126 -3.43 -11.17 -11.94
N THR A 127 -4.39 -11.44 -12.82
CA THR A 127 -5.62 -10.64 -12.96
C THR A 127 -6.81 -11.34 -12.27
N PRO A 128 -7.90 -10.61 -11.94
CA PRO A 128 -8.10 -9.18 -12.16
C PRO A 128 -7.35 -8.32 -11.13
N ALA A 129 -7.09 -7.08 -11.52
CA ALA A 129 -6.61 -6.03 -10.61
C ALA A 129 -7.74 -5.53 -9.72
N ILE A 130 -7.38 -4.99 -8.55
CA ILE A 130 -8.31 -4.23 -7.69
C ILE A 130 -8.22 -2.76 -8.08
N ILE A 131 -9.27 -2.21 -8.68
CA ILE A 131 -9.30 -0.85 -9.23
C ILE A 131 -10.26 0.01 -8.40
N HIS A 132 -9.73 1.05 -7.77
CA HIS A 132 -10.51 2.06 -7.05
C HIS A 132 -10.53 3.35 -7.87
N THR A 133 -11.66 3.67 -8.49
CA THR A 133 -11.79 4.86 -9.33
C THR A 133 -12.53 5.97 -8.62
N LYS A 134 -11.97 7.19 -8.69
CA LYS A 134 -12.59 8.44 -8.28
C LYS A 134 -12.70 9.35 -9.50
N ILE A 135 -13.91 9.77 -9.86
CA ILE A 135 -14.11 10.78 -10.90
C ILE A 135 -13.73 12.15 -10.33
N VAL A 136 -12.90 12.87 -11.06
CA VAL A 136 -12.44 14.23 -10.72
C VAL A 136 -12.63 15.17 -11.90
N SER A 137 -12.73 16.47 -11.65
CA SER A 137 -12.77 17.46 -12.73
C SER A 137 -11.42 17.51 -13.45
N GLY A 138 -11.45 17.42 -14.77
CA GLY A 138 -10.23 17.52 -15.56
C GLY A 138 -10.22 16.63 -16.80
N ASN A 139 -9.10 16.62 -17.49
CA ASN A 139 -8.88 15.87 -18.74
C ASN A 139 -7.64 14.97 -18.66
N GLN A 140 -7.26 14.55 -17.47
CA GLN A 140 -6.15 13.65 -17.20
C GLN A 140 -6.62 12.43 -16.40
N ILE A 141 -5.87 11.33 -16.49
CA ILE A 141 -6.03 10.19 -15.60
C ILE A 141 -4.74 10.07 -14.80
N LYS A 142 -4.85 10.19 -13.46
CA LYS A 142 -3.74 9.87 -12.55
C LYS A 142 -3.93 8.47 -12.01
N ILE A 143 -2.92 7.64 -12.17
CA ILE A 143 -2.92 6.25 -11.73
C ILE A 143 -1.82 6.10 -10.68
N THR A 144 -2.19 5.65 -9.48
CA THR A 144 -1.26 5.18 -8.45
C THR A 144 -1.44 3.67 -8.34
N ALA A 145 -0.41 2.91 -8.63
CA ALA A 145 -0.42 1.47 -8.68
C ALA A 145 0.58 0.86 -7.71
N GLY A 146 0.27 -0.29 -7.15
CA GLY A 146 1.19 -1.02 -6.28
C GLY A 146 0.86 -2.49 -6.13
N GLY A 147 1.88 -3.28 -5.89
CA GLY A 147 1.78 -4.71 -5.59
C GLY A 147 1.59 -4.93 -4.08
N LYS A 148 0.37 -5.27 -3.65
CA LYS A 148 0.09 -5.50 -2.22
C LYS A 148 0.31 -6.95 -1.82
N GLY A 149 1.42 -7.20 -1.10
CA GLY A 149 1.77 -8.53 -0.60
C GLY A 149 0.79 -9.06 0.46
N PHE A 150 0.48 -10.35 0.40
CA PHE A 150 -0.58 -10.95 1.23
C PHE A 150 -0.11 -11.37 2.62
N GLY A 151 1.17 -11.56 2.86
CA GLY A 151 1.68 -11.78 4.22
C GLY A 151 1.29 -10.64 5.16
N SER A 152 1.42 -9.40 4.70
CA SER A 152 0.99 -8.22 5.46
C SER A 152 -0.50 -7.90 5.31
N GLU A 153 -1.11 -8.19 4.15
CA GLU A 153 -2.55 -7.98 3.94
C GLU A 153 -3.40 -8.78 4.92
N ASN A 154 -3.03 -10.03 5.16
CA ASN A 154 -3.73 -10.93 6.08
C ASN A 154 -3.73 -10.45 7.54
N MET A 155 -2.85 -9.51 7.89
CA MET A 155 -2.76 -8.95 9.25
C MET A 155 -3.63 -7.70 9.43
N SER A 156 -4.31 -7.26 8.37
CA SER A 156 -5.15 -6.07 8.39
C SER A 156 -6.49 -6.35 9.08
N GLN A 157 -7.03 -5.33 9.75
CA GLN A 157 -8.30 -5.45 10.48
C GLN A 157 -9.18 -4.23 10.25
N ILE A 158 -10.49 -4.42 10.44
CA ILE A 158 -11.47 -3.35 10.45
C ILE A 158 -12.44 -3.54 11.62
N LYS A 159 -12.84 -2.43 12.24
CA LYS A 159 -13.80 -2.42 13.34
C LYS A 159 -14.75 -1.24 13.26
N MET A 160 -16.01 -1.51 13.51
CA MET A 160 -17.02 -0.46 13.67
C MET A 160 -16.99 -0.01 15.13
N LEU A 161 -16.26 1.06 15.43
CA LEU A 161 -16.24 1.66 16.74
C LEU A 161 -17.48 2.54 16.96
N THR A 162 -17.89 2.71 18.21
CA THR A 162 -18.88 3.73 18.59
C THR A 162 -18.19 5.06 18.85
N PRO A 163 -18.82 6.21 18.52
CA PRO A 163 -18.25 7.53 18.79
C PRO A 163 -17.84 7.75 20.26
N SER A 164 -18.50 7.10 21.20
CA SER A 164 -18.17 7.16 22.64
C SER A 164 -16.79 6.60 22.98
N LYS A 165 -16.17 5.80 22.12
CA LYS A 165 -14.80 5.31 22.32
C LYS A 165 -13.74 6.40 22.10
N GLY A 166 -14.10 7.47 21.38
CA GLY A 166 -13.22 8.61 21.14
C GLY A 166 -11.87 8.23 20.52
N ILE A 167 -10.94 9.17 20.64
CA ILE A 167 -9.58 9.00 20.10
C ILE A 167 -8.84 7.82 20.75
N GLU A 168 -9.04 7.60 22.04
CA GLU A 168 -8.37 6.51 22.76
C GLU A 168 -8.80 5.13 22.24
N GLY A 169 -10.09 4.96 21.92
CA GLY A 169 -10.57 3.72 21.30
C GLY A 169 -9.98 3.49 19.90
N VAL A 170 -9.73 4.56 19.15
CA VAL A 170 -9.05 4.48 17.83
C VAL A 170 -7.59 4.06 18.01
N LYS A 171 -6.84 4.73 18.89
CA LYS A 171 -5.44 4.39 19.20
C LYS A 171 -5.31 2.93 19.64
N GLN A 172 -6.15 2.51 20.61
CA GLN A 172 -6.10 1.16 21.12
C GLN A 172 -6.35 0.13 20.04
N PHE A 173 -7.35 0.34 19.16
CA PHE A 173 -7.62 -0.59 18.06
C PHE A 173 -6.45 -0.70 17.07
N ILE A 174 -5.79 0.42 16.75
CA ILE A 174 -4.62 0.43 15.87
C ILE A 174 -3.47 -0.34 16.52
N LEU A 175 -3.16 -0.04 17.78
CA LEU A 175 -2.08 -0.70 18.51
C LEU A 175 -2.35 -2.20 18.72
N ASP A 176 -3.57 -2.59 19.04
CA ASP A 176 -3.98 -4.00 19.17
C ASP A 176 -3.80 -4.75 17.84
N THR A 177 -4.17 -4.12 16.73
CA THR A 177 -4.02 -4.71 15.38
C THR A 177 -2.55 -4.97 15.07
N VAL A 178 -1.68 -4.00 15.30
CA VAL A 178 -0.23 -4.13 15.08
C VAL A 178 0.38 -5.17 16.01
N PHE A 179 -0.03 -5.18 17.29
CA PHE A 179 0.44 -6.17 18.27
C PHE A 179 0.04 -7.61 17.88
N GLN A 180 -1.19 -7.82 17.41
CA GLN A 180 -1.66 -9.12 16.94
C GLN A 180 -0.95 -9.55 15.64
N ALA A 181 -0.61 -8.61 14.78
CA ALA A 181 0.16 -8.88 13.57
C ALA A 181 1.57 -9.39 13.91
N GLY A 182 2.20 -8.82 14.93
CA GLY A 182 3.54 -9.21 15.40
C GLY A 182 4.57 -9.22 14.28
N PRO A 183 5.38 -10.29 14.16
CA PRO A 183 6.41 -10.42 13.12
C PRO A 183 5.87 -10.83 11.74
N ASN A 184 4.62 -11.29 11.64
CA ASN A 184 4.06 -11.88 10.41
C ASN A 184 4.09 -10.97 9.17
N PRO A 185 3.91 -9.63 9.29
CA PRO A 185 3.95 -8.73 8.12
C PRO A 185 5.36 -8.36 7.65
N CYS A 186 6.40 -9.03 8.09
CA CYS A 186 7.79 -8.73 7.77
C CYS A 186 8.17 -7.26 8.12
N PRO A 187 8.30 -6.92 9.42
CA PRO A 187 8.72 -5.58 9.84
C PRO A 187 10.12 -5.20 9.30
N PRO A 188 10.45 -3.90 9.19
CA PRO A 188 9.63 -2.77 9.64
C PRO A 188 8.43 -2.53 8.73
N MET A 189 7.29 -2.28 9.34
CA MET A 189 6.03 -2.16 8.61
C MET A 189 5.63 -0.71 8.34
N ILE A 190 4.71 -0.53 7.39
CA ILE A 190 3.97 0.71 7.19
C ILE A 190 2.52 0.43 7.55
N VAL A 191 1.96 1.27 8.40
CA VAL A 191 0.60 1.13 8.91
C VAL A 191 -0.29 2.18 8.26
N GLY A 192 -1.18 1.76 7.39
CA GLY A 192 -2.21 2.61 6.80
C GLY A 192 -3.49 2.53 7.62
N VAL A 193 -4.03 3.68 8.01
CA VAL A 193 -5.25 3.79 8.81
C VAL A 193 -6.32 4.53 8.02
N GLY A 194 -7.52 3.99 7.99
CA GLY A 194 -8.70 4.64 7.41
C GLY A 194 -9.75 4.87 8.49
N ILE A 195 -10.18 6.10 8.68
CA ILE A 195 -11.16 6.48 9.70
C ILE A 195 -12.36 7.17 9.06
N GLY A 196 -13.55 6.71 9.38
CA GLY A 196 -14.79 7.31 8.91
C GLY A 196 -15.32 6.71 7.59
N GLY A 197 -16.32 7.37 7.01
CA GLY A 197 -17.10 6.83 5.90
C GLY A 197 -18.02 5.69 6.34
N THR A 198 -18.05 4.65 5.55
CA THR A 198 -18.76 3.38 5.78
C THR A 198 -17.74 2.25 5.96
N PHE A 199 -18.20 1.03 6.20
CA PHE A 199 -17.35 -0.16 6.39
C PHE A 199 -16.30 -0.30 5.26
N GLU A 200 -16.75 -0.36 4.01
CA GLU A 200 -15.90 -0.50 2.83
C GLU A 200 -15.02 0.74 2.60
N ARG A 201 -15.55 1.94 2.93
CA ARG A 201 -14.81 3.19 2.75
C ARG A 201 -13.61 3.27 3.70
N ALA A 202 -13.77 2.89 4.96
CA ALA A 202 -12.67 2.85 5.93
C ALA A 202 -11.58 1.88 5.47
N ALA A 203 -11.94 0.68 4.97
CA ALA A 203 -10.99 -0.29 4.43
C ALA A 203 -10.24 0.26 3.20
N GLN A 204 -10.95 0.93 2.29
CA GLN A 204 -10.35 1.58 1.11
C GLN A 204 -9.38 2.70 1.51
N LEU A 205 -9.75 3.53 2.50
CA LEU A 205 -8.89 4.61 3.01
C LEU A 205 -7.62 4.04 3.65
N ALA A 206 -7.74 3.00 4.47
CA ALA A 206 -6.58 2.33 5.08
C ALA A 206 -5.63 1.78 4.02
N LYS A 207 -6.16 1.16 2.96
CA LYS A 207 -5.37 0.71 1.82
C LYS A 207 -4.68 1.87 1.11
N LYS A 208 -5.43 2.95 0.82
CA LYS A 208 -4.88 4.16 0.19
C LYS A 208 -3.76 4.77 1.04
N ALA A 209 -3.90 4.79 2.35
CA ALA A 209 -2.90 5.31 3.28
C ALA A 209 -1.56 4.58 3.17
N THR A 210 -1.53 3.27 2.86
CA THR A 210 -0.27 2.54 2.62
C THR A 210 0.43 2.91 1.30
N PHE A 211 -0.23 3.67 0.42
CA PHE A 211 0.33 4.19 -0.84
C PHE A 211 0.73 5.66 -0.76
N ARG A 212 0.49 6.31 0.38
CA ARG A 212 0.97 7.68 0.61
C ARG A 212 2.45 7.64 0.97
N PRO A 213 3.29 8.55 0.42
CA PRO A 213 4.69 8.65 0.81
C PRO A 213 4.81 8.83 2.34
N ILE A 214 5.72 8.07 2.96
CA ILE A 214 5.86 8.07 4.42
C ILE A 214 6.56 9.32 4.97
N ASP A 215 7.22 10.08 4.12
CA ASP A 215 7.79 11.39 4.43
C ASP A 215 6.79 12.55 4.27
N SER A 216 5.56 12.27 3.78
CA SER A 216 4.48 13.25 3.73
C SER A 216 3.74 13.30 5.06
N LYS A 217 3.39 14.52 5.49
CA LYS A 217 2.54 14.70 6.68
C LYS A 217 1.07 14.84 6.29
N ASN A 218 0.19 14.48 7.21
CA ASN A 218 -1.24 14.74 7.06
C ASN A 218 -1.49 16.25 7.01
N GLU A 219 -2.43 16.69 6.16
CA GLU A 219 -2.80 18.11 6.03
C GLU A 219 -3.47 18.66 7.31
N ASP A 220 -4.15 17.81 8.08
CA ASP A 220 -4.70 18.15 9.39
C ASP A 220 -3.65 17.86 10.48
N GLU A 221 -3.17 18.89 11.14
CA GLU A 221 -2.13 18.80 12.18
C GLU A 221 -2.47 17.82 13.31
N ARG A 222 -3.76 17.65 13.63
CA ARG A 222 -4.21 16.70 14.66
C ARG A 222 -3.93 15.27 14.26
N TYR A 223 -4.16 14.95 12.97
CA TYR A 223 -3.84 13.61 12.44
C TYR A 223 -2.34 13.45 12.21
N ALA A 224 -1.62 14.49 11.80
CA ALA A 224 -0.15 14.43 11.71
C ALA A 224 0.50 14.11 13.07
N GLN A 225 0.03 14.74 14.15
CA GLN A 225 0.48 14.44 15.52
C GLN A 225 0.12 13.01 15.93
N LEU A 226 -1.08 12.54 15.57
CA LEU A 226 -1.52 11.17 15.85
C LEU A 226 -0.68 10.13 15.10
N GLU A 227 -0.28 10.40 13.85
CA GLU A 227 0.63 9.56 13.07
C GLU A 227 1.98 9.41 13.77
N ASP A 228 2.58 10.52 14.22
CA ASP A 228 3.86 10.53 14.94
C ASP A 228 3.77 9.81 16.31
N GLU A 229 2.68 10.03 17.04
CA GLU A 229 2.41 9.36 18.32
C GLU A 229 2.28 7.85 18.14
N LEU A 230 1.45 7.41 17.21
CA LEU A 230 1.23 5.99 16.93
C LEU A 230 2.53 5.30 16.48
N LEU A 231 3.32 5.93 15.62
CA LEU A 231 4.62 5.40 15.20
C LEU A 231 5.55 5.18 16.41
N THR A 232 5.56 6.13 17.33
CA THR A 232 6.34 6.04 18.58
C THR A 232 5.88 4.86 19.45
N GLU A 233 4.56 4.72 19.66
CA GLU A 233 4.00 3.64 20.49
C GLU A 233 4.21 2.26 19.84
N ILE A 234 4.05 2.15 18.52
CA ILE A 234 4.29 0.91 17.77
C ILE A 234 5.76 0.48 17.91
N ASN A 235 6.70 1.41 17.84
CA ASN A 235 8.12 1.10 17.95
C ASN A 235 8.52 0.65 19.36
N LYS A 236 7.80 1.10 20.41
CA LYS A 236 7.98 0.58 21.79
C LYS A 236 7.58 -0.89 21.95
N MET A 237 6.81 -1.47 21.03
CA MET A 237 6.48 -2.90 21.08
C MET A 237 7.69 -3.81 20.91
N GLY A 238 8.76 -3.31 20.27
CA GLY A 238 10.05 -3.99 20.21
C GLY A 238 10.09 -5.25 19.33
N PHE A 239 9.13 -5.46 18.42
CA PHE A 239 9.22 -6.59 17.48
C PHE A 239 10.48 -6.48 16.62
N GLY A 240 10.85 -5.26 16.22
CA GLY A 240 12.07 -4.99 15.48
C GLY A 240 12.10 -5.54 14.06
N PRO A 241 13.17 -5.28 13.31
CA PRO A 241 13.32 -5.73 11.92
C PRO A 241 13.20 -7.26 11.79
N ALA A 242 12.40 -7.71 10.84
CA ALA A 242 12.02 -9.11 10.62
C ALA A 242 11.44 -9.83 11.86
N GLY A 243 11.00 -9.10 12.89
CA GLY A 243 10.50 -9.68 14.15
C GLY A 243 11.60 -10.26 15.06
N LEU A 244 12.86 -9.88 14.84
CA LEU A 244 14.03 -10.40 15.59
C LEU A 244 14.46 -9.51 16.76
N GLY A 245 13.57 -8.61 17.19
CA GLY A 245 13.84 -7.62 18.22
C GLY A 245 14.56 -6.39 17.71
N GLY A 246 14.40 -5.27 18.40
CA GLY A 246 15.00 -4.00 18.07
C GLY A 246 14.03 -2.84 18.17
N ASN A 247 14.49 -1.65 17.82
CA ASN A 247 13.76 -0.40 17.99
C ASN A 247 12.77 -0.15 16.86
N THR A 248 12.96 -0.78 15.67
CA THR A 248 12.23 -0.44 14.47
C THR A 248 11.20 -1.51 14.12
N THR A 249 10.00 -1.40 14.66
CA THR A 249 8.82 -2.23 14.31
C THR A 249 8.10 -1.68 13.08
N ALA A 250 8.00 -0.35 12.97
CA ALA A 250 7.39 0.35 11.83
C ALA A 250 8.27 1.53 11.40
N ILE A 251 8.19 1.91 10.13
CA ILE A 251 8.86 3.08 9.55
C ILE A 251 7.87 4.20 9.15
N GLY A 252 6.58 3.94 9.25
CA GLY A 252 5.55 4.95 8.96
C GLY A 252 4.16 4.54 9.41
N VAL A 253 3.38 5.54 9.80
CA VAL A 253 1.95 5.46 10.03
C VAL A 253 1.29 6.57 9.24
N ASN A 254 0.34 6.23 8.39
CA ASN A 254 -0.41 7.17 7.57
C ASN A 254 -1.91 7.05 7.86
N ILE A 255 -2.60 8.17 8.06
CA ILE A 255 -4.04 8.22 8.37
C ILE A 255 -4.78 8.93 7.24
N GLU A 256 -5.79 8.31 6.69
CA GLU A 256 -6.74 8.90 5.75
C GLU A 256 -8.13 8.95 6.40
N THR A 257 -8.85 10.03 6.20
CA THR A 257 -10.16 10.22 6.83
C THR A 257 -11.27 10.50 5.83
N SER A 258 -12.50 10.27 6.25
CA SER A 258 -13.71 10.65 5.50
C SER A 258 -14.83 11.05 6.47
N PRO A 259 -15.69 11.99 6.11
CA PRO A 259 -16.93 12.22 6.85
C PRO A 259 -17.68 10.92 7.08
N THR A 260 -18.32 10.79 8.25
CA THR A 260 -19.05 9.57 8.63
C THR A 260 -20.40 9.91 9.25
N HIS A 261 -21.27 8.92 9.42
CA HIS A 261 -22.55 9.07 10.09
C HIS A 261 -22.33 9.35 11.60
N ILE A 262 -23.14 10.23 12.20
CA ILE A 262 -23.00 10.65 13.59
C ILE A 262 -22.99 9.51 14.61
N ALA A 263 -23.62 8.39 14.29
CA ALA A 263 -23.72 7.21 15.16
C ALA A 263 -22.60 6.17 14.93
N GLY A 264 -21.67 6.43 14.01
CA GLY A 264 -20.63 5.46 13.65
C GLY A 264 -19.23 6.05 13.64
N MET A 265 -18.24 5.21 13.88
CA MET A 265 -16.82 5.55 13.76
C MET A 265 -16.06 4.31 13.26
N PRO A 266 -16.22 3.94 11.97
CA PRO A 266 -15.46 2.83 11.40
C PRO A 266 -13.97 3.18 11.36
N VAL A 267 -13.14 2.20 11.75
CA VAL A 267 -11.67 2.30 11.71
C VAL A 267 -11.14 1.04 11.06
N ALA A 268 -10.31 1.21 10.04
CA ALA A 268 -9.59 0.12 9.39
C ALA A 268 -8.08 0.35 9.52
N VAL A 269 -7.36 -0.74 9.69
CA VAL A 269 -5.89 -0.77 9.73
C VAL A 269 -5.43 -1.72 8.63
N ASN A 270 -4.70 -1.22 7.65
CA ASN A 270 -4.06 -2.03 6.62
C ASN A 270 -2.56 -2.02 6.84
N ILE A 271 -1.97 -3.20 6.97
CA ILE A 271 -0.54 -3.34 7.23
C ILE A 271 0.19 -3.64 5.92
N CYS A 272 1.30 -2.94 5.68
CA CYS A 272 2.24 -3.21 4.60
C CYS A 272 3.62 -3.56 5.18
N CYS A 273 4.34 -4.48 4.54
CA CYS A 273 5.71 -4.83 4.91
C CYS A 273 6.71 -3.74 4.44
N HIS A 274 7.99 -3.91 4.79
CA HIS A 274 9.07 -3.01 4.37
C HIS A 274 9.17 -2.85 2.84
N ALA A 275 8.80 -3.88 2.06
CA ALA A 275 8.73 -3.81 0.60
C ALA A 275 7.44 -3.10 0.13
N ALA A 276 7.25 -1.85 0.52
CA ALA A 276 6.09 -1.04 0.15
C ALA A 276 6.27 -0.49 -1.27
N ARG A 277 5.61 -1.17 -2.20
CA ARG A 277 5.77 -0.99 -3.64
C ARG A 277 4.62 -0.16 -4.20
N HIS A 278 4.90 1.05 -4.60
CA HIS A 278 3.94 1.87 -5.34
C HIS A 278 4.65 2.82 -6.30
N ALA A 279 3.98 3.14 -7.39
CA ALA A 279 4.40 4.12 -8.38
C ALA A 279 3.19 4.88 -8.93
N SER A 280 3.40 6.08 -9.44
CA SER A 280 2.32 6.91 -9.98
C SER A 280 2.68 7.49 -11.33
N ALA A 281 1.68 7.62 -12.20
CA ALA A 281 1.80 8.34 -13.46
C ALA A 281 0.51 9.11 -13.76
N THR A 282 0.65 10.17 -14.55
CA THR A 282 -0.49 10.93 -15.08
C THR A 282 -0.45 10.87 -16.62
N ILE A 283 -1.54 10.49 -17.21
CA ILE A 283 -1.74 10.39 -18.66
C ILE A 283 -2.86 11.28 -19.12
#